data_a3fc10d7e29a9484ccaa5c26ece75c61
#
_entry.id   a3fc10d7e29a9484ccaa5c26ece75c61
#
_cell.length_a   1.000
_cell.length_b   1.000
_cell.length_c   1.000
_cell.angle_alpha   90.00
_cell.angle_beta   90.00
_cell.angle_gamma   90.00
#
_symmetry.space_group_name_H-M   'P 1'
#
loop_
_entity.id
_entity.type
_entity.pdbx_description
1 polymer ?
#
loop_
_entity_poly.entity_id
_entity_poly.type
_entity_poly.pdbx_seq_one_letter_code
_entity_poly.pdbx_strand_id
1 'polypeptide(L)'
;LREEIDFVHAFGYMMEVRFANKLSFDIDIKPEALEWRLPVLSLLPLIDNVVIHNAIDSDHKMEVKIWVNDQDELVVANPIFPKFTPPVTNGTGLANLKNRFMLLMGKNVRVEKDETNFCVYLSLQK
;
A
#
# COMPACT_ATOMS: atom_id res chain seq x y z
N LEU A 1 7.30 0.58 12.36
CA LEU A 1 7.09 -0.05 11.04
C LEU A 1 7.04 -1.57 11.09
N ARG A 2 7.75 -2.19 12.03
CA ARG A 2 7.83 -3.66 12.13
C ARG A 2 6.44 -4.30 12.22
N GLU A 3 5.57 -3.77 13.08
CA GLU A 3 4.22 -4.32 13.25
C GLU A 3 3.39 -4.19 11.97
N GLU A 4 3.55 -3.08 11.24
CA GLU A 4 2.86 -2.88 9.96
C GLU A 4 3.32 -3.90 8.92
N ILE A 5 4.61 -4.18 8.86
CA ILE A 5 5.17 -5.17 7.93
C ILE A 5 4.73 -6.58 8.32
N ASP A 6 4.73 -6.91 9.61
CA ASP A 6 4.21 -8.20 10.09
C ASP A 6 2.73 -8.38 9.72
N PHE A 7 1.94 -7.31 9.86
CA PHE A 7 0.54 -7.32 9.45
C PHE A 7 0.40 -7.57 7.94
N VAL A 8 1.22 -6.90 7.12
CA VAL A 8 1.18 -7.09 5.67
C VAL A 8 1.54 -8.51 5.28
N HIS A 9 2.53 -9.12 5.94
CA HIS A 9 2.87 -10.53 5.68
C HIS A 9 1.68 -11.46 5.97
N ALA A 10 1.02 -11.27 7.11
CA ALA A 10 -0.13 -12.10 7.49
C ALA A 10 -1.33 -11.88 6.56
N PHE A 11 -1.68 -10.61 6.33
CA PHE A 11 -2.79 -10.24 5.45
C PHE A 11 -2.50 -10.62 4.01
N GLY A 12 -1.25 -10.41 3.58
CA GLY A 12 -0.81 -10.75 2.22
C GLY A 12 -0.90 -12.25 1.95
N TYR A 13 -0.56 -13.09 2.91
CA TYR A 13 -0.72 -14.53 2.77
C TYR A 13 -2.18 -14.90 2.50
N MET A 14 -3.12 -14.33 3.25
CA MET A 14 -4.55 -14.56 3.05
C MET A 14 -5.00 -14.11 1.66
N MET A 15 -4.50 -12.96 1.20
CA MET A 15 -4.84 -12.42 -0.13
C MET A 15 -4.25 -13.27 -1.25
N GLU A 16 -3.03 -13.79 -1.09
CA GLU A 16 -2.42 -14.69 -2.06
C GLU A 16 -3.25 -15.96 -2.24
N VAL A 17 -3.75 -16.52 -1.14
CA VAL A 17 -4.64 -17.70 -1.18
C VAL A 17 -5.96 -17.34 -1.87
N ARG A 18 -6.56 -16.22 -1.49
CA ARG A 18 -7.85 -15.76 -2.06
C ARG A 18 -7.77 -15.57 -3.57
N PHE A 19 -6.67 -15.04 -4.06
CA PHE A 19 -6.49 -14.75 -5.49
C PHE A 19 -5.69 -15.82 -6.23
N ALA A 20 -5.54 -17.01 -5.63
CA ALA A 20 -4.86 -18.16 -6.26
C ALA A 20 -3.47 -17.79 -6.80
N ASN A 21 -2.68 -17.09 -5.98
CA ASN A 21 -1.31 -16.64 -6.28
C ASN A 21 -1.20 -15.63 -7.44
N LYS A 22 -2.29 -14.95 -7.78
CA LYS A 22 -2.26 -13.87 -8.77
C LYS A 22 -2.03 -12.50 -8.15
N LEU A 23 -1.95 -12.46 -6.83
CA LEU A 23 -1.56 -11.28 -6.06
C LEU A 23 -0.36 -11.65 -5.21
N SER A 24 0.72 -10.89 -5.33
CA SER A 24 1.94 -11.10 -4.54
C SER A 24 2.44 -9.79 -3.97
N PHE A 25 3.28 -9.90 -2.94
CA PHE A 25 3.88 -8.74 -2.27
C PHE A 25 5.40 -8.89 -2.30
N ASP A 26 6.09 -7.86 -2.77
CA ASP A 26 7.54 -7.75 -2.74
C ASP A 26 7.89 -6.69 -1.70
N ILE A 27 8.37 -7.12 -0.55
CA ILE A 27 8.64 -6.26 0.61
C ILE A 27 10.15 -6.24 0.84
N ASP A 28 10.76 -5.05 0.67
CA ASP A 28 12.21 -4.87 0.84
C ASP A 28 12.44 -3.67 1.75
N ILE A 29 12.54 -3.93 3.05
CA ILE A 29 12.70 -2.89 4.08
C ILE A 29 14.09 -2.99 4.68
N LYS A 30 14.85 -1.88 4.61
CA LYS A 30 16.16 -1.83 5.26
C LYS A 30 16.00 -2.02 6.78
N PRO A 31 16.89 -2.80 7.43
CA PRO A 31 16.68 -3.19 8.83
C PRO A 31 16.49 -2.02 9.80
N GLU A 32 17.21 -0.93 9.63
CA GLU A 32 17.09 0.23 10.51
C GLU A 32 15.71 0.87 10.44
N ALA A 33 15.03 0.80 9.30
CA ALA A 33 13.71 1.41 9.12
C ALA A 33 12.61 0.64 9.86
N LEU A 34 12.84 -0.60 10.23
CA LEU A 34 11.85 -1.38 10.99
C LEU A 34 11.54 -0.77 12.36
N GLU A 35 12.47 0.02 12.90
CA GLU A 35 12.27 0.72 14.18
C GLU A 35 11.66 2.11 14.02
N TRP A 36 11.48 2.58 12.78
CA TRP A 36 10.87 3.87 12.52
C TRP A 36 9.36 3.79 12.69
N ARG A 37 8.70 4.94 12.83
CA ARG A 37 7.29 5.01 13.22
C ARG A 37 6.42 5.60 12.13
N LEU A 38 5.17 5.13 12.10
CA LEU A 38 4.10 5.70 11.28
C LEU A 38 2.78 5.39 12.02
N PRO A 39 1.68 6.08 11.67
CA PRO A 39 0.38 5.80 12.30
C PRO A 39 -0.02 4.33 12.13
N VAL A 40 -0.63 3.76 13.15
CA VAL A 40 -1.06 2.36 13.16
C VAL A 40 -2.07 2.10 12.03
N LEU A 41 -1.99 0.92 11.41
CA LEU A 41 -2.86 0.50 10.30
C LEU A 41 -2.80 1.45 9.10
N SER A 42 -1.61 2.00 8.81
CA SER A 42 -1.42 2.86 7.66
C SER A 42 -1.46 2.09 6.33
N LEU A 43 -1.01 0.84 6.32
CA LEU A 43 -0.90 0.06 5.08
C LEU A 43 -2.21 -0.60 4.66
N LEU A 44 -3.11 -0.89 5.61
CA LEU A 44 -4.37 -1.56 5.29
C LEU A 44 -5.21 -0.83 4.24
N PRO A 45 -5.47 0.49 4.36
CA PRO A 45 -6.23 1.19 3.33
C PRO A 45 -5.58 1.13 1.95
N LEU A 46 -4.25 1.11 1.89
CA LEU A 46 -3.52 1.07 0.62
C LEU A 46 -3.66 -0.30 -0.04
N ILE A 47 -3.58 -1.38 0.75
CA ILE A 47 -3.76 -2.73 0.24
C ILE A 47 -5.21 -2.96 -0.19
N ASP A 48 -6.18 -2.47 0.58
CA ASP A 48 -7.60 -2.52 0.21
C ASP A 48 -7.84 -1.81 -1.12
N ASN A 49 -7.23 -0.65 -1.34
CA ASN A 49 -7.34 0.07 -2.61
C ASN A 49 -6.83 -0.75 -3.78
N VAL A 50 -5.71 -1.47 -3.61
CA VAL A 50 -5.18 -2.35 -4.66
C VAL A 50 -6.24 -3.36 -5.08
N VAL A 51 -6.87 -4.03 -4.10
CA VAL A 51 -7.84 -5.09 -4.35
C VAL A 51 -9.15 -4.53 -4.93
N ILE A 52 -9.61 -3.39 -4.42
CA ILE A 52 -10.89 -2.80 -4.80
C ILE A 52 -10.83 -2.22 -6.22
N HIS A 53 -9.74 -1.55 -6.59
CA HIS A 53 -9.66 -0.76 -7.81
C HIS A 53 -9.00 -1.46 -8.99
N ASN A 54 -8.47 -2.67 -8.81
CA ASN A 54 -7.75 -3.38 -9.87
C ASN A 54 -8.35 -4.73 -10.17
N ALA A 55 -8.28 -5.12 -11.46
CA ALA A 55 -8.56 -6.48 -11.87
C ALA A 55 -7.36 -7.35 -11.50
N ILE A 56 -7.62 -8.46 -10.82
CA ILE A 56 -6.57 -9.41 -10.41
C ILE A 56 -7.03 -10.80 -10.85
N ASP A 57 -6.38 -11.33 -11.89
CA ASP A 57 -6.73 -12.60 -12.49
C ASP A 57 -5.54 -13.19 -13.25
N SER A 58 -5.76 -14.22 -14.06
CA SER A 58 -4.68 -14.86 -14.81
C SER A 58 -4.01 -13.96 -15.83
N ASP A 59 -4.73 -12.96 -16.35
CA ASP A 59 -4.21 -12.00 -17.32
C ASP A 59 -3.63 -10.75 -16.64
N HIS A 60 -3.96 -10.54 -15.36
CA HIS A 60 -3.57 -9.36 -14.60
C HIS A 60 -2.99 -9.80 -13.26
N LYS A 61 -1.74 -10.25 -13.29
CA LYS A 61 -1.04 -10.64 -12.07
C LYS A 61 -0.56 -9.38 -11.36
N MET A 62 -1.05 -9.19 -10.14
CA MET A 62 -0.74 -8.02 -9.32
C MET A 62 0.47 -8.28 -8.46
N GLU A 63 1.45 -7.37 -8.51
CA GLU A 63 2.57 -7.36 -7.56
C GLU A 63 2.61 -6.02 -6.85
N VAL A 64 2.43 -6.03 -5.54
CA VAL A 64 2.55 -4.85 -4.69
C VAL A 64 3.96 -4.77 -4.17
N LYS A 65 4.67 -3.68 -4.45
CA LYS A 65 6.04 -3.47 -3.99
C LYS A 65 6.04 -2.47 -2.84
N ILE A 66 6.75 -2.81 -1.77
CA ILE A 66 6.86 -1.99 -0.57
C ILE A 66 8.33 -1.86 -0.20
N TRP A 67 8.84 -0.61 -0.19
CA TRP A 67 10.23 -0.36 0.16
C TRP A 67 10.39 1.01 0.82
N VAL A 68 11.58 1.29 1.33
CA VAL A 68 11.93 2.61 1.88
C VAL A 68 12.89 3.29 0.91
N ASN A 69 12.57 4.52 0.50
CA ASN A 69 13.39 5.27 -0.43
C ASN A 69 14.48 6.10 0.28
N ASP A 70 15.27 6.85 -0.51
CA ASP A 70 16.37 7.65 0.01
C ASP A 70 15.92 8.86 0.85
N GLN A 71 14.66 9.25 0.77
CA GLN A 71 14.07 10.31 1.58
C GLN A 71 13.42 9.78 2.87
N ASP A 72 13.70 8.53 3.23
CA ASP A 72 13.12 7.89 4.42
C ASP A 72 11.59 7.82 4.39
N GLU A 73 11.03 7.65 3.19
CA GLU A 73 9.61 7.42 2.98
C GLU A 73 9.36 5.95 2.70
N LEU A 74 8.27 5.42 3.27
CA LEU A 74 7.76 4.11 2.88
C LEU A 74 7.00 4.26 1.58
N VAL A 75 7.39 3.51 0.56
CA VAL A 75 6.76 3.55 -0.75
C VAL A 75 5.95 2.28 -0.96
N VAL A 76 4.68 2.46 -1.34
CA VAL A 76 3.79 1.35 -1.71
C VAL A 76 3.38 1.56 -3.16
N ALA A 77 3.75 0.64 -4.03
CA ALA A 77 3.55 0.78 -5.47
C ALA A 77 2.88 -0.46 -6.05
N ASN A 78 2.00 -0.23 -7.02
CA ASN A 78 1.35 -1.32 -7.74
C ASN A 78 1.08 -0.91 -9.19
N PRO A 79 1.05 -1.88 -10.13
CA PRO A 79 0.56 -1.59 -11.47
C PRO A 79 -0.95 -1.33 -11.44
N ILE A 80 -1.45 -0.62 -12.45
CA ILE A 80 -2.87 -0.29 -12.58
C ILE A 80 -3.50 -1.20 -13.62
N PHE A 81 -4.46 -2.02 -13.20
CA PHE A 81 -5.26 -2.88 -14.07
C PHE A 81 -6.72 -2.50 -13.90
N PRO A 82 -7.25 -1.54 -14.69
CA PRO A 82 -8.61 -1.04 -14.49
C PRO A 82 -9.65 -2.15 -14.59
N LYS A 83 -10.65 -2.10 -13.71
CA LYS A 83 -11.78 -3.01 -13.78
C LYS A 83 -12.75 -2.58 -14.88
N PHE A 84 -13.42 -3.58 -15.51
CA PHE A 84 -14.49 -3.31 -16.46
C PHE A 84 -15.61 -2.50 -15.82
N THR A 85 -16.03 -2.91 -14.63
CA THR A 85 -17.06 -2.22 -13.87
C THR A 85 -16.39 -1.46 -12.74
N PRO A 86 -16.40 -0.12 -12.73
CA PRO A 86 -15.81 0.63 -11.64
C PRO A 86 -16.45 0.23 -10.31
N PRO A 87 -15.65 0.07 -9.24
CA PRO A 87 -16.18 -0.29 -7.94
C PRO A 87 -17.03 0.84 -7.35
N VAL A 88 -18.11 0.47 -6.66
CA VAL A 88 -18.88 1.43 -5.87
C VAL A 88 -18.13 1.63 -4.55
N THR A 89 -17.52 2.80 -4.41
CA THR A 89 -16.77 3.15 -3.20
C THR A 89 -16.99 4.62 -2.89
N ASN A 90 -16.99 4.97 -1.62
CA ASN A 90 -17.09 6.37 -1.19
C ASN A 90 -15.74 7.08 -1.15
N GLY A 91 -14.64 6.38 -1.48
CA GLY A 91 -13.31 6.97 -1.61
C GLY A 91 -12.71 7.51 -0.32
N THR A 92 -13.18 7.07 0.85
CA THR A 92 -12.77 7.65 2.14
C THR A 92 -11.47 7.08 2.70
N GLY A 93 -11.03 5.89 2.26
CA GLY A 93 -9.87 5.21 2.84
C GLY A 93 -8.58 6.02 2.74
N LEU A 94 -8.24 6.47 1.53
CA LEU A 94 -7.02 7.26 1.30
C LEU A 94 -7.14 8.66 1.93
N ALA A 95 -8.31 9.29 1.85
CA ALA A 95 -8.54 10.59 2.48
C ALA A 95 -8.38 10.51 4.00
N ASN A 96 -8.90 9.46 4.63
CA ASN A 96 -8.75 9.24 6.06
C ASN A 96 -7.27 9.02 6.44
N LEU A 97 -6.53 8.28 5.62
CA LEU A 97 -5.10 8.07 5.84
C LEU A 97 -4.33 9.39 5.77
N LYS A 98 -4.60 10.23 4.77
CA LYS A 98 -3.98 11.54 4.64
C LYS A 98 -4.26 12.41 5.86
N ASN A 99 -5.51 12.41 6.34
CA ASN A 99 -5.89 13.18 7.52
C ASN A 99 -5.16 12.69 8.77
N ARG A 100 -5.05 11.37 8.96
CA ARG A 100 -4.32 10.81 10.11
C ARG A 100 -2.84 11.19 10.10
N PHE A 101 -2.20 11.15 8.93
CA PHE A 101 -0.79 11.53 8.82
C PHE A 101 -0.60 13.01 9.17
N MET A 102 -1.49 13.88 8.71
CA MET A 102 -1.42 15.30 9.04
C MET A 102 -1.61 15.55 10.53
N LEU A 103 -2.61 14.89 11.14
CA LEU A 103 -2.92 15.09 12.56
C LEU A 103 -1.84 14.51 13.49
N LEU A 104 -1.30 13.33 13.17
CA LEU A 104 -0.40 12.61 14.07
C LEU A 104 1.07 12.93 13.82
N MET A 105 1.45 13.26 12.59
CA MET A 105 2.84 13.47 12.22
C MET A 105 3.13 14.84 11.60
N GLY A 106 2.08 15.61 11.29
CA GLY A 106 2.25 16.89 10.60
C GLY A 106 2.85 16.73 9.20
N LYS A 107 2.62 15.59 8.55
CA LYS A 107 3.18 15.26 7.24
C LYS A 107 2.08 14.98 6.24
N ASN A 108 2.34 15.31 4.98
CA ASN A 108 1.45 14.98 3.86
C ASN A 108 1.79 13.59 3.32
N VAL A 109 0.74 12.84 2.95
CA VAL A 109 0.88 11.63 2.15
C VAL A 109 0.98 12.07 0.69
N ARG A 110 2.03 11.64 0.00
CA ARG A 110 2.23 11.95 -1.41
C ARG A 110 1.74 10.80 -2.28
N VAL A 111 1.00 11.11 -3.34
CA VAL A 111 0.49 10.11 -4.27
C VAL A 111 0.96 10.48 -5.67
N GLU A 112 1.55 9.52 -6.38
CA GLU A 112 1.93 9.67 -7.78
C GLU A 112 1.22 8.59 -8.59
N LYS A 113 0.57 8.98 -9.68
CA LYS A 113 -0.17 8.09 -10.54
C LYS A 113 0.08 8.44 -12.00
N ASP A 114 0.45 7.43 -12.79
CA ASP A 114 0.49 7.56 -14.24
C ASP A 114 -0.46 6.54 -14.88
N GLU A 115 -0.32 6.26 -16.18
CA GLU A 115 -1.20 5.33 -16.88
C GLU A 115 -0.99 3.88 -16.46
N THR A 116 0.18 3.53 -15.93
CA THR A 116 0.58 2.15 -15.66
C THR A 116 0.82 1.84 -14.20
N ASN A 117 1.12 2.84 -13.37
CA ASN A 117 1.51 2.63 -11.98
C ASN A 117 0.86 3.63 -11.04
N PHE A 118 0.64 3.16 -9.81
CA PHE A 118 0.14 3.96 -8.69
C PHE A 118 1.10 3.82 -7.52
N CYS A 119 1.59 4.93 -6.99
CA CYS A 119 2.56 4.94 -5.90
C CYS A 119 2.09 5.86 -4.77
N VAL A 120 2.22 5.40 -3.54
CA VAL A 120 1.94 6.19 -2.34
C VAL A 120 3.20 6.28 -1.51
N TYR A 121 3.51 7.50 -1.04
CA TYR A 121 4.71 7.78 -0.25
C TYR A 121 4.30 8.24 1.14
N LEU A 122 4.73 7.49 2.15
CA LEU A 122 4.40 7.74 3.55
C LEU A 122 5.67 8.13 4.32
N SER A 123 5.69 9.33 4.89
CA SER A 123 6.82 9.76 5.71
C SER A 123 6.95 8.90 6.95
N LEU A 124 8.17 8.44 7.26
CA LEU A 124 8.48 7.67 8.46
C LEU A 124 9.13 8.59 9.49
N GLN A 125 8.84 8.36 10.75
CA GLN A 125 9.44 9.07 11.87
C GLN A 125 10.51 8.19 12.51
N LYS A 126 11.74 8.66 12.44
CA LYS A 126 12.88 7.98 13.06
C LYS A 126 12.84 7.99 14.58
#